data_2bba680043b4e9f805675a09b596b5a6
#
_entry.id   2bba680043b4e9f805675a09b596b5a6
#
_cell.length_a   1.000
_cell.length_b   1.000
_cell.length_c   1.000
_cell.angle_alpha   90.00
_cell.angle_beta   90.00
_cell.angle_gamma   90.00
#
_symmetry.space_group_name_H-M   'P 1'
#
loop_
_entity.id
_entity.type
_entity.pdbx_description
1 polymer ?
#
loop_
_entity_poly.entity_id
_entity_poly.type
_entity_poly.pdbx_seq_one_letter_code
_entity_poly.pdbx_strand_id
1 'polypeptide(L)'
;MASTRRLIEGAGSTLALQSGERTDAEMYTALRTQDRAFFRAIFDAISNLMARADVDTVVCDAVEGYNTSHDLCFQLVLSAVRAQRRPILVRDFLLVGRPDTIPTGECTVHRLDEQALQRKLDAASHYPELAAEIQSAVEIFGREAFATEVLRHVGNPSVPIPPPSLPPYYETYGEKRVREGVYSMVIRHEIHVGPMSEEIWKWADGV
;
A
#
# COMPACT_ATOMS: atom_id res chain seq x y z
N MET A 1 -5.55 -13.10 -8.45
CA MET A 1 -6.15 -13.90 -7.34
C MET A 1 -5.46 -15.24 -7.09
N ALA A 2 -5.35 -16.14 -8.07
CA ALA A 2 -4.65 -17.41 -7.86
C ALA A 2 -3.16 -17.25 -7.51
N SER A 3 -2.49 -16.25 -8.08
CA SER A 3 -1.09 -15.93 -7.83
C SER A 3 -0.87 -15.42 -6.40
N THR A 4 -1.69 -14.46 -5.94
CA THR A 4 -1.63 -13.91 -4.59
C THR A 4 -1.85 -14.98 -3.53
N ARG A 5 -2.89 -15.80 -3.71
CA ARG A 5 -3.18 -16.92 -2.79
C ARG A 5 -2.01 -17.88 -2.68
N ARG A 6 -1.44 -18.30 -3.82
CA ARG A 6 -0.28 -19.20 -3.86
C ARG A 6 0.93 -18.63 -3.12
N LEU A 7 1.18 -17.32 -3.29
CA LEU A 7 2.29 -16.63 -2.63
C LEU A 7 2.10 -16.59 -1.11
N ILE A 8 0.91 -16.23 -0.65
CA ILE A 8 0.57 -16.17 0.78
C ILE A 8 0.67 -17.55 1.43
N GLU A 9 0.07 -18.58 0.81
CA GLU A 9 0.11 -19.95 1.30
C GLU A 9 1.52 -20.52 1.25
N GLY A 10 2.30 -20.21 0.20
CA GLY A 10 3.71 -20.59 0.08
C GLY A 10 4.62 -19.94 1.14
N ALA A 11 4.23 -18.78 1.64
CA ALA A 11 4.88 -18.12 2.78
C ALA A 11 4.43 -18.66 4.15
N GLY A 12 3.58 -19.69 4.20
CA GLY A 12 3.03 -20.23 5.44
C GLY A 12 1.99 -19.35 6.12
N SER A 13 1.41 -18.40 5.37
CA SER A 13 0.44 -17.43 5.88
C SER A 13 -0.98 -17.80 5.42
N THR A 14 -1.98 -17.19 6.05
CA THR A 14 -3.40 -17.42 5.76
C THR A 14 -4.01 -16.19 5.09
N LEU A 15 -4.75 -16.42 4.02
CA LEU A 15 -5.54 -15.36 3.37
C LEU A 15 -6.80 -15.10 4.19
N ALA A 16 -6.84 -13.98 4.89
CA ALA A 16 -7.92 -13.65 5.83
C ALA A 16 -9.09 -12.88 5.20
N LEU A 17 -8.82 -12.12 4.14
CA LEU A 17 -9.84 -11.43 3.34
C LEU A 17 -9.84 -12.01 1.93
N GLN A 18 -10.97 -11.92 1.24
CA GLN A 18 -10.99 -12.21 -0.20
C GLN A 18 -10.23 -11.09 -0.92
N SER A 19 -8.95 -11.34 -1.18
CA SER A 19 -8.12 -10.40 -1.94
C SER A 19 -8.50 -10.42 -3.42
N GLY A 20 -8.38 -9.26 -4.08
CA GLY A 20 -8.62 -9.12 -5.51
C GLY A 20 -10.09 -8.98 -5.90
N GLU A 21 -10.98 -8.70 -4.95
CA GLU A 21 -12.36 -8.29 -5.25
C GLU A 21 -12.45 -6.85 -5.77
N ARG A 22 -11.38 -6.06 -5.58
CA ARG A 22 -11.31 -4.67 -6.03
C ARG A 22 -10.11 -4.50 -6.95
N THR A 23 -10.35 -3.90 -8.09
CA THR A 23 -9.31 -3.57 -9.07
C THR A 23 -8.88 -2.11 -8.94
N ASP A 24 -7.69 -1.78 -9.40
CA ASP A 24 -7.24 -0.38 -9.50
C ASP A 24 -8.24 0.49 -10.30
N ALA A 25 -8.82 -0.06 -11.36
CA ALA A 25 -9.82 0.66 -12.16
C ALA A 25 -11.08 1.01 -11.34
N GLU A 26 -11.54 0.13 -10.46
CA GLU A 26 -12.66 0.39 -9.54
C GLU A 26 -12.25 1.42 -8.48
N MET A 27 -11.05 1.30 -7.90
CA MET A 27 -10.51 2.27 -6.94
C MET A 27 -10.42 3.67 -7.57
N TYR A 28 -9.86 3.79 -8.77
CA TYR A 28 -9.77 5.07 -9.48
C TYR A 28 -11.15 5.64 -9.84
N THR A 29 -12.10 4.80 -10.22
CA THR A 29 -13.46 5.23 -10.50
C THR A 29 -14.14 5.76 -9.25
N ALA A 30 -14.07 5.02 -8.15
CA ALA A 30 -14.62 5.42 -6.86
C ALA A 30 -13.99 6.72 -6.35
N LEU A 31 -12.67 6.88 -6.52
CA LEU A 31 -11.98 8.09 -6.13
C LEU A 31 -12.40 9.30 -6.97
N ARG A 32 -12.52 9.15 -8.29
CA ARG A 32 -12.99 10.20 -9.21
C ARG A 32 -14.41 10.68 -8.88
N THR A 33 -15.28 9.76 -8.49
CA THR A 33 -16.69 10.04 -8.16
C THR A 33 -16.90 10.35 -6.68
N GLN A 34 -15.85 10.34 -5.86
CA GLN A 34 -15.92 10.48 -4.40
C GLN A 34 -16.91 9.48 -3.78
N ASP A 35 -16.88 8.23 -4.25
CA ASP A 35 -17.75 7.15 -3.75
C ASP A 35 -17.32 6.70 -2.35
N ARG A 36 -17.85 7.37 -1.36
CA ARG A 36 -17.59 7.09 0.06
C ARG A 36 -18.03 5.68 0.45
N ALA A 37 -19.13 5.19 -0.12
CA ALA A 37 -19.66 3.87 0.21
C ALA A 37 -18.69 2.75 -0.20
N PHE A 38 -18.04 2.91 -1.37
CA PHE A 38 -17.00 1.99 -1.82
C PHE A 38 -15.84 1.90 -0.83
N PHE A 39 -15.28 3.03 -0.41
CA PHE A 39 -14.15 3.05 0.54
C PHE A 39 -14.58 2.67 1.95
N ARG A 40 -15.80 3.03 2.37
CA ARG A 40 -16.36 2.62 3.66
C ARG A 40 -16.49 1.10 3.77
N ALA A 41 -16.90 0.42 2.71
CA ALA A 41 -16.97 -1.05 2.71
C ALA A 41 -15.59 -1.70 2.91
N ILE A 42 -14.53 -1.11 2.34
CA ILE A 42 -13.14 -1.59 2.54
C ILE A 42 -12.70 -1.33 3.99
N PHE A 43 -12.93 -0.13 4.52
CA PHE A 43 -12.63 0.22 5.90
C PHE A 43 -13.32 -0.73 6.90
N ASP A 44 -14.63 -0.98 6.71
CA ASP A 44 -15.40 -1.86 7.57
C ASP A 44 -14.87 -3.30 7.51
N ALA A 45 -14.49 -3.79 6.34
CA ALA A 45 -13.90 -5.12 6.18
C ALA A 45 -12.57 -5.26 6.94
N ILE A 46 -11.66 -4.29 6.79
CA ILE A 46 -10.37 -4.25 7.50
C ILE A 46 -10.61 -4.14 9.01
N SER A 47 -11.45 -3.22 9.44
CA SER A 47 -11.76 -2.96 10.85
C SER A 47 -12.36 -4.19 11.54
N ASN A 48 -13.30 -4.85 10.88
CA ASN A 48 -13.91 -6.08 11.35
C ASN A 48 -12.92 -7.25 11.42
N LEU A 49 -11.98 -7.34 10.48
CA LEU A 49 -10.92 -8.35 10.54
C LEU A 49 -10.03 -8.13 11.75
N MET A 50 -9.55 -6.90 11.95
CA MET A 50 -8.69 -6.55 13.09
C MET A 50 -9.38 -6.82 14.44
N ALA A 51 -10.69 -6.56 14.53
CA ALA A 51 -11.46 -6.80 15.75
C ALA A 51 -11.60 -8.31 16.07
N ARG A 52 -11.64 -9.18 15.05
CA ARG A 52 -11.87 -10.61 15.22
C ARG A 52 -10.58 -11.41 15.37
N ALA A 53 -9.49 -10.97 14.76
CA ALA A 53 -8.25 -11.75 14.63
C ALA A 53 -7.19 -11.42 15.69
N ASP A 54 -7.52 -10.61 16.69
CA ASP A 54 -6.58 -10.17 17.76
C ASP A 54 -5.23 -9.68 17.20
N VAL A 55 -5.31 -8.83 16.18
CA VAL A 55 -4.15 -8.29 15.48
C VAL A 55 -3.37 -7.35 16.39
N ASP A 56 -2.10 -7.61 16.62
CA ASP A 56 -1.18 -6.76 17.40
C ASP A 56 -0.25 -5.90 16.52
N THR A 57 -0.02 -6.33 15.29
CA THR A 57 0.87 -5.66 14.35
C THR A 57 0.25 -5.67 12.94
N VAL A 58 0.35 -4.54 12.27
CA VAL A 58 -0.05 -4.37 10.86
C VAL A 58 1.12 -3.85 10.05
N VAL A 59 1.32 -4.43 8.88
CA VAL A 59 2.28 -3.96 7.88
C VAL A 59 1.53 -3.59 6.62
N CYS A 60 1.79 -2.42 6.06
CA CYS A 60 1.12 -1.91 4.85
C CYS A 60 2.07 -1.08 3.98
N ASP A 61 1.60 -0.73 2.79
CA ASP A 61 2.31 0.19 1.90
C ASP A 61 2.49 1.56 2.56
N ALA A 62 3.54 2.28 2.20
CA ALA A 62 3.74 3.65 2.63
C ALA A 62 2.94 4.65 1.78
N VAL A 63 2.71 5.86 2.30
CA VAL A 63 2.25 6.99 1.48
C VAL A 63 3.45 7.56 0.75
N GLU A 64 3.49 7.41 -0.56
CA GLU A 64 4.61 7.85 -1.40
C GLU A 64 4.22 8.88 -2.47
N GLY A 65 2.92 9.10 -2.69
CA GLY A 65 2.43 9.97 -3.76
C GLY A 65 2.70 9.40 -5.16
N TYR A 66 3.00 8.12 -5.25
CA TYR A 66 3.30 7.43 -6.50
C TYR A 66 2.06 6.79 -7.12
N ASN A 67 1.29 6.05 -6.34
CA ASN A 67 0.04 5.39 -6.73
C ASN A 67 -1.05 5.67 -5.69
N THR A 68 -2.17 6.22 -6.14
CA THR A 68 -3.28 6.61 -5.26
C THR A 68 -3.93 5.44 -4.54
N SER A 69 -3.94 4.23 -5.13
CA SER A 69 -4.49 3.03 -4.48
C SER A 69 -3.67 2.64 -3.25
N HIS A 70 -2.33 2.68 -3.34
CA HIS A 70 -1.43 2.39 -2.24
C HIS A 70 -1.55 3.43 -1.13
N ASP A 71 -1.53 4.73 -1.50
CA ASP A 71 -1.69 5.82 -0.54
C ASP A 71 -3.02 5.72 0.23
N LEU A 72 -4.13 5.41 -0.46
CA LEU A 72 -5.44 5.23 0.17
C LEU A 72 -5.54 3.94 0.98
N CYS A 73 -4.90 2.84 0.56
CA CYS A 73 -4.80 1.62 1.38
C CYS A 73 -4.13 1.91 2.71
N PHE A 74 -3.05 2.68 2.73
CA PHE A 74 -2.43 3.12 3.97
C PHE A 74 -3.40 3.90 4.88
N GLN A 75 -4.13 4.89 4.33
CA GLN A 75 -5.08 5.69 5.10
C GLN A 75 -6.21 4.84 5.68
N LEU A 76 -6.73 3.88 4.89
CA LEU A 76 -7.76 2.93 5.32
C LEU A 76 -7.27 2.04 6.48
N VAL A 77 -6.06 1.50 6.35
CA VAL A 77 -5.45 0.66 7.39
C VAL A 77 -5.22 1.45 8.67
N LEU A 78 -4.61 2.62 8.57
CA LEU A 78 -4.31 3.45 9.73
C LEU A 78 -5.58 3.92 10.45
N SER A 79 -6.61 4.30 9.69
CA SER A 79 -7.91 4.68 10.24
C SER A 79 -8.60 3.49 10.93
N ALA A 80 -8.51 2.29 10.33
CA ALA A 80 -9.05 1.06 10.92
C ALA A 80 -8.33 0.67 12.22
N VAL A 81 -7.00 0.86 12.29
CA VAL A 81 -6.22 0.68 13.53
C VAL A 81 -6.69 1.63 14.62
N ARG A 82 -6.86 2.93 14.31
CA ARG A 82 -7.39 3.91 15.26
C ARG A 82 -8.77 3.52 15.79
N ALA A 83 -9.64 3.00 14.94
CA ALA A 83 -10.98 2.55 15.32
C ALA A 83 -10.98 1.41 16.36
N GLN A 84 -9.90 0.62 16.44
CA GLN A 84 -9.80 -0.48 17.43
C GLN A 84 -9.69 0.01 18.88
N ARG A 85 -9.28 1.26 19.10
CA ARG A 85 -9.10 1.88 20.46
C ARG A 85 -8.21 1.05 21.39
N ARG A 86 -7.29 0.26 20.84
CA ARG A 86 -6.29 -0.53 21.53
C ARG A 86 -4.93 -0.39 20.84
N PRO A 87 -3.81 -0.64 21.51
CA PRO A 87 -2.51 -0.60 20.88
C PRO A 87 -2.41 -1.64 19.76
N ILE A 88 -2.09 -1.18 18.55
CA ILE A 88 -1.69 -2.01 17.40
C ILE A 88 -0.45 -1.33 16.81
N LEU A 89 0.61 -2.08 16.66
CA LEU A 89 1.83 -1.59 16.06
C LEU A 89 1.63 -1.47 14.53
N VAL A 90 1.86 -0.28 13.99
CA VAL A 90 1.80 -0.06 12.54
C VAL A 90 3.20 0.10 11.99
N ARG A 91 3.49 -0.66 10.96
CA ARG A 91 4.70 -0.53 10.16
C ARG A 91 4.34 -0.36 8.69
N ASP A 92 5.16 0.39 7.98
CA ASP A 92 5.04 0.51 6.54
C ASP A 92 6.37 0.19 5.84
N PHE A 93 6.30 0.02 4.53
CA PHE A 93 7.45 -0.16 3.67
C PHE A 93 7.32 0.65 2.39
N LEU A 94 8.46 1.09 1.86
CA LEU A 94 8.52 1.84 0.60
C LEU A 94 8.48 0.87 -0.58
N LEU A 95 7.70 1.21 -1.60
CA LEU A 95 7.63 0.50 -2.88
C LEU A 95 8.48 1.18 -3.95
N VAL A 96 8.74 2.48 -3.78
CA VAL A 96 9.45 3.30 -4.77
C VAL A 96 10.89 3.53 -4.36
N GLY A 97 11.79 3.42 -5.33
CA GLY A 97 13.20 3.66 -5.14
C GLY A 97 14.04 2.38 -4.99
N ARG A 98 15.24 2.55 -4.46
CA ARG A 98 16.18 1.44 -4.30
C ARG A 98 15.80 0.59 -3.08
N PRO A 99 15.64 -0.74 -3.23
CA PRO A 99 15.07 -1.61 -2.18
C PRO A 99 15.86 -1.62 -0.85
N ASP A 100 17.19 -1.51 -0.90
CA ASP A 100 18.06 -1.55 0.29
C ASP A 100 18.28 -0.18 0.94
N THR A 101 17.50 0.84 0.55
CA THR A 101 17.57 2.16 1.15
C THR A 101 17.03 2.12 2.59
N ILE A 102 17.88 2.49 3.55
CA ILE A 102 17.47 2.63 4.95
C ILE A 102 17.08 4.10 5.17
N PRO A 103 15.80 4.39 5.38
CA PRO A 103 15.35 5.76 5.60
C PRO A 103 15.81 6.29 6.97
N THR A 104 15.78 7.61 7.12
CA THR A 104 15.96 8.23 8.44
C THR A 104 14.75 7.96 9.32
N GLY A 105 14.97 7.73 10.62
CA GLY A 105 13.93 7.45 11.60
C GLY A 105 13.95 6.01 12.12
N GLU A 106 12.97 5.69 12.94
CA GLU A 106 12.88 4.36 13.55
C GLU A 106 12.40 3.34 12.50
N CYS A 107 13.22 2.32 12.27
CA CYS A 107 12.91 1.22 11.37
C CYS A 107 13.50 -0.10 11.86
N THR A 108 12.90 -1.20 11.41
CA THR A 108 13.43 -2.54 11.56
C THR A 108 14.03 -2.97 10.24
N VAL A 109 15.28 -3.40 10.25
CA VAL A 109 15.99 -3.86 9.06
C VAL A 109 16.19 -5.37 9.18
N HIS A 110 15.67 -6.12 8.22
CA HIS A 110 15.88 -7.54 8.08
C HIS A 110 16.86 -7.79 6.93
N ARG A 111 17.90 -8.57 7.19
CA ARG A 111 18.83 -9.00 6.16
C ARG A 111 18.58 -10.46 5.86
N LEU A 112 18.22 -10.73 4.61
CA LEU A 112 17.98 -12.08 4.13
C LEU A 112 19.32 -12.77 3.86
N ASP A 113 19.42 -14.03 4.25
CA ASP A 113 20.49 -14.89 3.77
C ASP A 113 20.24 -15.27 2.30
N GLU A 114 21.25 -15.91 1.68
CA GLU A 114 21.19 -16.30 0.28
C GLU A 114 19.95 -17.17 -0.05
N GLN A 115 19.61 -18.08 0.85
CA GLN A 115 18.48 -18.98 0.63
C GLN A 115 17.14 -18.23 0.71
N ALA A 116 17.01 -17.31 1.66
CA ALA A 116 15.79 -16.47 1.79
C ALA A 116 15.65 -15.51 0.62
N LEU A 117 16.76 -14.87 0.19
CA LEU A 117 16.76 -14.03 -0.99
C LEU A 117 16.36 -14.80 -2.26
N GLN A 118 16.88 -16.01 -2.44
CA GLN A 118 16.52 -16.83 -3.60
C GLN A 118 15.01 -17.16 -3.56
N ARG A 119 14.48 -17.60 -2.42
CA ARG A 119 13.03 -17.86 -2.27
C ARG A 119 12.18 -16.64 -2.58
N LYS A 120 12.60 -15.45 -2.12
CA LYS A 120 11.91 -14.18 -2.40
C LYS A 120 11.85 -13.90 -3.90
N LEU A 121 12.99 -13.94 -4.57
CA LEU A 121 13.08 -13.65 -6.00
C LEU A 121 12.36 -14.70 -6.86
N ASP A 122 12.43 -15.98 -6.50
CA ASP A 122 11.68 -17.04 -7.14
C ASP A 122 10.18 -16.84 -7.01
N ALA A 123 9.69 -16.54 -5.79
CA ALA A 123 8.28 -16.24 -5.56
C ALA A 123 7.79 -15.05 -6.39
N ALA A 124 8.59 -13.99 -6.43
CA ALA A 124 8.30 -12.78 -7.19
C ALA A 124 8.29 -13.03 -8.71
N SER A 125 9.25 -13.78 -9.26
CA SER A 125 9.30 -14.13 -10.67
C SER A 125 8.14 -15.02 -11.14
N HIS A 126 7.57 -15.79 -10.22
CA HIS A 126 6.39 -16.63 -10.46
C HIS A 126 5.06 -15.89 -10.24
N TYR A 127 5.09 -14.58 -10.01
CA TYR A 127 3.90 -13.72 -9.94
C TYR A 127 3.72 -13.02 -11.30
N PRO A 128 2.87 -13.53 -12.20
CA PRO A 128 2.84 -13.11 -13.61
C PRO A 128 2.56 -11.62 -13.79
N GLU A 129 1.76 -11.05 -12.87
CA GLU A 129 1.34 -9.65 -12.92
C GLU A 129 2.48 -8.67 -12.62
N LEU A 130 3.55 -9.12 -11.94
CA LEU A 130 4.69 -8.29 -11.51
C LEU A 130 6.05 -8.77 -12.07
N ALA A 131 6.11 -9.91 -12.74
CA ALA A 131 7.36 -10.53 -13.13
C ALA A 131 8.27 -9.62 -13.96
N ALA A 132 7.69 -8.87 -14.91
CA ALA A 132 8.45 -7.95 -15.76
C ALA A 132 9.01 -6.74 -14.98
N GLU A 133 8.24 -6.21 -14.03
CA GLU A 133 8.67 -5.10 -13.17
C GLU A 133 9.80 -5.53 -12.24
N ILE A 134 9.69 -6.73 -11.67
CA ILE A 134 10.70 -7.30 -10.79
C ILE A 134 11.99 -7.59 -11.56
N GLN A 135 11.90 -8.15 -12.76
CA GLN A 135 13.07 -8.36 -13.61
C GLN A 135 13.77 -7.03 -13.90
N SER A 136 13.02 -6.01 -14.30
CA SER A 136 13.56 -4.68 -14.56
C SER A 136 14.21 -4.08 -13.31
N ALA A 137 13.60 -4.22 -12.15
CA ALA A 137 14.15 -3.71 -10.91
C ALA A 137 15.45 -4.44 -10.49
N VAL A 138 15.53 -5.75 -10.71
CA VAL A 138 16.75 -6.54 -10.49
C VAL A 138 17.86 -6.12 -11.44
N GLU A 139 17.54 -5.84 -12.70
CA GLU A 139 18.51 -5.33 -13.68
C GLU A 139 19.05 -3.95 -13.30
N ILE A 140 18.20 -3.06 -12.77
CA ILE A 140 18.57 -1.70 -12.40
C ILE A 140 19.36 -1.66 -11.08
N PHE A 141 18.92 -2.35 -10.05
CA PHE A 141 19.45 -2.23 -8.68
C PHE A 141 20.42 -3.34 -8.29
N GLY A 142 20.44 -4.43 -9.04
CA GLY A 142 21.18 -5.64 -8.71
C GLY A 142 20.43 -6.52 -7.71
N ARG A 143 20.65 -7.82 -7.79
CA ARG A 143 20.01 -8.85 -6.97
C ARG A 143 20.19 -8.60 -5.46
N GLU A 144 21.40 -8.17 -5.05
CA GLU A 144 21.74 -7.97 -3.65
C GLU A 144 20.96 -6.85 -2.98
N ALA A 145 20.45 -5.87 -3.73
CA ALA A 145 19.60 -4.82 -3.18
C ALA A 145 18.30 -5.39 -2.57
N PHE A 146 17.85 -6.55 -3.05
CA PHE A 146 16.65 -7.23 -2.55
C PHE A 146 16.89 -8.11 -1.31
N ALA A 147 18.13 -8.21 -0.82
CA ALA A 147 18.48 -8.93 0.41
C ALA A 147 18.14 -8.13 1.67
N THR A 148 17.72 -6.89 1.55
CA THR A 148 17.37 -6.03 2.69
C THR A 148 15.89 -5.71 2.66
N GLU A 149 15.20 -5.99 3.76
CA GLU A 149 13.82 -5.59 4.00
C GLU A 149 13.80 -4.52 5.09
N VAL A 150 13.11 -3.43 4.84
CA VAL A 150 13.03 -2.31 5.77
C VAL A 150 11.57 -2.03 6.11
N LEU A 151 11.23 -2.16 7.40
CA LEU A 151 9.93 -1.81 7.93
C LEU A 151 10.06 -0.56 8.79
N ARG A 152 9.44 0.54 8.38
CA ARG A 152 9.45 1.80 9.14
C ARG A 152 8.41 1.74 10.25
N HIS A 153 8.69 2.36 11.37
CA HIS A 153 7.71 2.52 12.43
C HIS A 153 6.79 3.72 12.10
N VAL A 154 5.50 3.44 11.99
CA VAL A 154 4.48 4.49 11.85
C VAL A 154 4.03 4.89 13.25
N GLY A 155 4.29 6.14 13.63
CA GLY A 155 3.80 6.70 14.89
C GLY A 155 2.26 6.75 14.93
N ASN A 156 1.72 7.48 15.90
CA ASN A 156 0.28 7.71 16.00
C ASN A 156 -0.04 9.15 15.53
N PRO A 157 -0.17 9.39 14.21
CA PRO A 157 -0.47 10.71 13.68
C PRO A 157 -1.87 11.14 14.11
N SER A 158 -2.05 12.46 14.31
CA SER A 158 -3.35 13.04 14.62
C SER A 158 -4.19 13.41 13.40
N VAL A 159 -3.58 13.34 12.22
CA VAL A 159 -4.18 13.67 10.91
C VAL A 159 -3.73 12.68 9.85
N PRO A 160 -4.43 12.59 8.71
CA PRO A 160 -3.98 11.78 7.57
C PRO A 160 -2.54 12.15 7.17
N ILE A 161 -1.75 11.17 6.79
CA ILE A 161 -0.39 11.40 6.32
C ILE A 161 -0.46 11.90 4.86
N PRO A 162 0.05 13.11 4.56
CA PRO A 162 0.07 13.62 3.20
C PRO A 162 1.19 12.95 2.37
N PRO A 163 1.13 13.01 1.03
CA PRO A 163 2.23 12.58 0.19
C PRO A 163 3.48 13.43 0.44
N PRO A 164 4.68 12.88 0.24
CA PRO A 164 5.96 13.53 0.56
C PRO A 164 6.26 14.78 -0.30
N SER A 165 5.57 14.93 -1.43
CA SER A 165 5.72 16.08 -2.34
C SER A 165 4.38 16.50 -2.93
N LEU A 166 4.25 17.77 -3.27
CA LEU A 166 3.11 18.36 -3.99
C LEU A 166 3.62 19.14 -5.21
N PRO A 167 3.08 18.89 -6.42
CA PRO A 167 2.13 17.82 -6.72
C PRO A 167 2.79 16.45 -6.59
N PRO A 168 2.02 15.41 -6.18
CA PRO A 168 2.53 14.05 -6.11
C PRO A 168 2.75 13.48 -7.52
N TYR A 169 3.58 12.44 -7.62
CA TYR A 169 3.94 11.83 -8.90
C TYR A 169 2.73 11.35 -9.71
N TYR A 170 1.72 10.77 -9.08
CA TYR A 170 0.52 10.31 -9.80
C TYR A 170 -0.21 11.45 -10.54
N GLU A 171 -0.10 12.71 -10.10
CA GLU A 171 -0.65 13.85 -10.85
C GLU A 171 0.16 14.14 -12.11
N THR A 172 1.48 14.29 -11.96
CA THR A 172 2.36 14.59 -13.11
C THR A 172 2.35 13.47 -14.15
N TYR A 173 2.30 12.23 -13.67
CA TYR A 173 2.13 11.06 -14.53
C TYR A 173 0.76 11.08 -15.22
N GLY A 174 -0.31 11.34 -14.46
CA GLY A 174 -1.67 11.44 -14.98
C GLY A 174 -1.81 12.51 -16.06
N GLU A 175 -1.20 13.70 -15.87
CA GLU A 175 -1.15 14.75 -16.88
C GLU A 175 -0.48 14.29 -18.18
N LYS A 176 0.64 13.57 -18.06
CA LYS A 176 1.30 12.97 -19.22
C LYS A 176 0.36 12.02 -19.96
N ARG A 177 -0.32 11.12 -19.23
CA ARG A 177 -1.22 10.13 -19.81
C ARG A 177 -2.48 10.73 -20.46
N VAL A 178 -2.97 11.86 -19.93
CA VAL A 178 -4.07 12.63 -20.56
C VAL A 178 -3.59 13.28 -21.85
N ARG A 179 -2.40 13.88 -21.87
CA ARG A 179 -1.82 14.44 -23.12
C ARG A 179 -1.60 13.38 -24.19
N GLU A 180 -1.29 12.16 -23.81
CA GLU A 180 -1.14 11.01 -24.71
C GLU A 180 -2.48 10.39 -25.13
N GLY A 181 -3.61 10.90 -24.65
CA GLY A 181 -4.96 10.40 -24.95
C GLY A 181 -5.31 9.06 -24.30
N VAL A 182 -4.52 8.60 -23.33
CA VAL A 182 -4.73 7.32 -22.63
C VAL A 182 -5.71 7.45 -21.49
N TYR A 183 -5.62 8.55 -20.72
CA TYR A 183 -6.55 8.86 -19.65
C TYR A 183 -7.48 10.00 -20.05
N SER A 184 -8.72 9.95 -19.58
CA SER A 184 -9.72 11.00 -19.81
C SER A 184 -9.58 12.17 -18.84
N MET A 185 -8.95 11.96 -17.68
CA MET A 185 -8.74 12.99 -16.67
C MET A 185 -7.59 12.64 -15.72
N VAL A 186 -7.10 13.65 -15.00
CA VAL A 186 -6.08 13.50 -13.97
C VAL A 186 -6.74 13.34 -12.60
N ILE A 187 -6.27 12.38 -11.80
CA ILE A 187 -6.58 12.34 -10.37
C ILE A 187 -5.68 13.36 -9.68
N ARG A 188 -6.28 14.27 -8.91
CA ARG A 188 -5.60 15.33 -8.18
C ARG A 188 -5.64 15.07 -6.68
N HIS A 189 -4.55 15.35 -5.98
CA HIS A 189 -4.51 15.22 -4.52
C HIS A 189 -5.55 16.13 -3.86
N GLU A 190 -5.51 17.40 -4.20
CA GLU A 190 -6.38 18.43 -3.60
C GLU A 190 -7.88 18.16 -3.81
N ILE A 191 -8.25 17.59 -4.95
CA ILE A 191 -9.67 17.42 -5.32
C ILE A 191 -10.19 16.02 -4.99
N HIS A 192 -9.33 15.00 -5.09
CA HIS A 192 -9.78 13.61 -5.02
C HIS A 192 -9.21 12.88 -3.81
N VAL A 193 -7.87 12.82 -3.69
CA VAL A 193 -7.21 11.96 -2.70
C VAL A 193 -7.28 12.56 -1.29
N GLY A 194 -6.95 13.83 -1.15
CA GLY A 194 -6.97 14.53 0.14
C GLY A 194 -8.35 14.50 0.80
N PRO A 195 -9.42 14.95 0.11
CA PRO A 195 -10.78 14.90 0.66
C PRO A 195 -11.23 13.50 1.04
N MET A 196 -10.87 12.47 0.24
CA MET A 196 -11.19 11.09 0.58
C MET A 196 -10.38 10.60 1.79
N SER A 197 -9.10 10.96 1.90
CA SER A 197 -8.28 10.63 3.07
C SER A 197 -8.81 11.24 4.34
N GLU A 198 -9.26 12.49 4.29
CA GLU A 198 -9.91 13.16 5.42
C GLU A 198 -11.23 12.49 5.81
N GLU A 199 -12.00 12.04 4.85
CA GLU A 199 -13.25 11.34 5.08
C GLU A 199 -13.00 9.97 5.75
N ILE A 200 -12.05 9.19 5.21
CA ILE A 200 -11.61 7.91 5.78
C ILE A 200 -11.16 8.11 7.23
N TRP A 201 -10.44 9.18 7.51
CA TRP A 201 -9.95 9.49 8.85
C TRP A 201 -11.04 9.69 9.88
N LYS A 202 -12.15 10.34 9.50
CA LYS A 202 -13.33 10.58 10.39
C LYS A 202 -14.00 9.26 10.79
N TRP A 203 -13.96 8.24 9.98
CA TRP A 203 -14.61 6.96 10.29
C TRP A 203 -14.03 6.25 11.51
N ALA A 204 -12.78 6.52 11.86
CA ALA A 204 -12.18 6.02 13.10
C ALA A 204 -12.85 6.56 14.36
N ASP A 205 -13.44 7.75 14.27
CA ASP A 205 -14.12 8.41 15.38
C ASP A 205 -15.62 8.07 15.46
N GLY A 206 -16.12 7.26 14.51
CA GLY A 206 -17.52 6.81 14.46
C GLY A 206 -18.46 7.82 13.80
N VAL A 207 -17.91 8.75 13.02
CA VAL A 207 -18.65 9.78 12.27
C VAL A 207 -18.89 9.37 10.82
#